data_8d6690bf6d8f3071a9a1ce083d215281
#
_entry.id   8d6690bf6d8f3071a9a1ce083d215281
#
_cell.length_a   1.000
_cell.length_b   1.000
_cell.length_c   1.000
_cell.angle_alpha   90.00
_cell.angle_beta   90.00
_cell.angle_gamma   90.00
#
_symmetry.space_group_name_H-M   'P 1'
#
loop_
_entity.id
_entity.type
_entity.pdbx_description
1 polymer ?
#
loop_
_entity_poly.entity_id
_entity_poly.type
_entity_poly.pdbx_seq_one_letter_code
_entity_poly.pdbx_strand_id
1 'polypeptide(L)'
;MTIRSNRMRALIILLGVVAALGESVPTHAKDPEQMITLNPRTLKFTPIPDMPACASAAILRGNPRWGAAWVLLKLASGCRVPWHWHTANETLVVISGRGTVAMKDGPPLPFVPGAYASLPSHHMHQASCSRTCLLFNGADAAFDVHYVDASGKEISLEEALRAPAKAKGKRKKK
;
A
#
# COMPACT_ATOMS: atom_id res chain seq x y z
N MET A 1 -35.63 -58.70 -68.82
CA MET A 1 -34.20 -58.86 -68.56
C MET A 1 -33.68 -57.48 -68.11
N THR A 2 -33.69 -57.18 -66.82
CA THR A 2 -33.50 -55.84 -66.29
C THR A 2 -32.21 -55.82 -65.43
N ILE A 3 -31.22 -55.14 -65.94
CA ILE A 3 -29.91 -55.01 -65.24
C ILE A 3 -30.00 -53.85 -64.28
N ARG A 4 -29.90 -54.17 -62.94
CA ARG A 4 -29.80 -53.13 -61.89
C ARG A 4 -28.32 -52.68 -61.77
N SER A 5 -28.11 -51.42 -62.05
CA SER A 5 -26.84 -50.73 -61.81
C SER A 5 -26.73 -50.37 -60.31
N ASN A 6 -25.74 -50.94 -59.66
CA ASN A 6 -25.40 -50.65 -58.24
C ASN A 6 -24.41 -49.47 -58.20
N ARG A 7 -24.91 -48.26 -57.88
CA ARG A 7 -24.06 -47.09 -57.65
C ARG A 7 -23.54 -47.10 -56.21
N MET A 8 -22.28 -47.46 -56.06
CA MET A 8 -21.52 -47.40 -54.80
C MET A 8 -21.18 -45.92 -54.55
N ARG A 9 -21.80 -45.37 -53.51
CA ARG A 9 -21.50 -43.99 -53.03
C ARG A 9 -20.25 -44.03 -52.16
N ALA A 10 -19.16 -43.52 -52.67
CA ALA A 10 -17.95 -43.30 -51.88
C ALA A 10 -18.17 -42.16 -50.88
N LEU A 11 -18.08 -42.46 -49.59
CA LEU A 11 -18.14 -41.51 -48.52
C LEU A 11 -16.72 -40.96 -48.31
N ILE A 12 -16.47 -39.74 -48.74
CA ILE A 12 -15.21 -39.03 -48.48
C ILE A 12 -15.28 -38.48 -47.05
N ILE A 13 -14.52 -39.06 -46.14
CA ILE A 13 -14.34 -38.52 -44.77
C ILE A 13 -13.22 -37.50 -44.87
N LEU A 14 -13.59 -36.21 -44.76
CA LEU A 14 -12.64 -35.11 -44.61
C LEU A 14 -12.14 -35.11 -43.16
N LEU A 15 -10.92 -35.57 -42.91
CA LEU A 15 -10.24 -35.36 -41.64
C LEU A 15 -9.80 -33.88 -41.55
N GLY A 16 -10.52 -33.05 -40.84
CA GLY A 16 -10.10 -31.72 -40.46
C GLY A 16 -8.97 -31.76 -39.44
N VAL A 17 -7.76 -31.42 -39.84
CA VAL A 17 -6.64 -31.18 -38.94
C VAL A 17 -6.86 -29.82 -38.29
N VAL A 18 -7.32 -29.79 -37.02
CA VAL A 18 -7.34 -28.58 -36.20
C VAL A 18 -5.90 -28.32 -35.74
N ALA A 19 -5.21 -27.44 -36.42
CA ALA A 19 -3.94 -26.89 -35.92
C ALA A 19 -4.25 -25.97 -34.73
N ALA A 20 -4.02 -26.47 -33.52
CA ALA A 20 -4.01 -25.64 -32.33
C ALA A 20 -2.82 -24.70 -32.40
N LEU A 21 -3.07 -23.45 -32.78
CA LEU A 21 -2.11 -22.36 -32.61
C LEU A 21 -1.99 -22.12 -31.09
N GLY A 22 -0.99 -22.75 -30.48
CA GLY A 22 -0.59 -22.46 -29.12
C GLY A 22 -0.04 -21.04 -29.08
N GLU A 23 -0.85 -20.08 -28.66
CA GLU A 23 -0.36 -18.76 -28.29
C GLU A 23 0.61 -18.93 -27.12
N SER A 24 1.89 -18.84 -27.41
CA SER A 24 2.93 -18.73 -26.38
C SER A 24 2.75 -17.38 -25.67
N VAL A 25 2.09 -17.40 -24.51
CA VAL A 25 2.09 -16.27 -23.60
C VAL A 25 3.54 -15.96 -23.26
N PRO A 26 4.07 -14.75 -23.58
CA PRO A 26 5.43 -14.41 -23.21
C PRO A 26 5.50 -14.45 -21.68
N THR A 27 6.16 -15.46 -21.13
CA THR A 27 6.58 -15.44 -19.73
C THR A 27 7.60 -14.31 -19.61
N HIS A 28 7.18 -13.16 -19.11
CA HIS A 28 8.11 -12.13 -18.66
C HIS A 28 8.99 -12.79 -17.61
N ALA A 29 10.17 -13.22 -18.01
CA ALA A 29 11.21 -13.62 -17.08
C ALA A 29 11.45 -12.39 -16.19
N LYS A 30 11.04 -12.50 -14.92
CA LYS A 30 11.30 -11.47 -13.94
C LYS A 30 12.81 -11.35 -13.85
N ASP A 31 13.37 -10.17 -14.17
CA ASP A 31 14.80 -9.96 -14.03
C ASP A 31 15.24 -10.43 -12.65
N PRO A 32 16.39 -11.11 -12.54
CA PRO A 32 16.88 -11.59 -11.27
C PRO A 32 16.94 -10.42 -10.29
N GLU A 33 16.30 -10.61 -9.14
CA GLU A 33 16.23 -9.58 -8.12
C GLU A 33 17.65 -9.25 -7.63
N GLN A 34 18.12 -8.04 -7.91
CA GLN A 34 19.43 -7.59 -7.49
C GLN A 34 19.46 -7.33 -5.99
N MET A 35 20.54 -7.72 -5.34
CA MET A 35 20.78 -7.38 -3.94
C MET A 35 20.93 -5.87 -3.80
N ILE A 36 20.12 -5.27 -2.93
CA ILE A 36 20.17 -3.84 -2.61
C ILE A 36 20.74 -3.70 -1.20
N THR A 37 21.83 -2.96 -1.08
CA THR A 37 22.40 -2.56 0.22
C THR A 37 22.38 -1.04 0.32
N LEU A 38 21.70 -0.51 1.33
CA LEU A 38 21.56 0.91 1.55
C LEU A 38 22.22 1.32 2.86
N ASN A 39 23.05 2.37 2.82
CA ASN A 39 23.61 2.95 4.02
C ASN A 39 22.66 4.04 4.56
N PRO A 40 22.15 3.93 5.79
CA PRO A 40 21.24 4.91 6.36
C PRO A 40 21.77 6.35 6.37
N ARG A 41 23.10 6.51 6.42
CA ARG A 41 23.76 7.84 6.43
C ARG A 41 23.74 8.53 5.07
N THR A 42 23.54 7.79 3.98
CA THR A 42 23.52 8.32 2.60
C THR A 42 22.12 8.42 2.04
N LEU A 43 21.10 7.95 2.75
CA LEU A 43 19.72 8.05 2.32
C LEU A 43 19.24 9.50 2.30
N LYS A 44 18.66 9.91 1.17
CA LYS A 44 18.06 11.22 1.02
C LYS A 44 16.57 11.13 1.35
N PHE A 45 16.17 11.84 2.41
CA PHE A 45 14.76 12.02 2.76
C PHE A 45 14.19 13.22 2.01
N THR A 46 13.10 13.01 1.30
CA THR A 46 12.37 14.06 0.58
C THR A 46 10.97 14.21 1.17
N PRO A 47 10.37 15.41 1.12
CA PRO A 47 8.97 15.61 1.48
C PRO A 47 8.07 14.65 0.69
N ILE A 48 7.01 14.20 1.32
CA ILE A 48 6.02 13.32 0.70
C ILE A 48 4.86 14.20 0.22
N PRO A 49 4.47 14.14 -1.06
CA PRO A 49 3.26 14.83 -1.53
C PRO A 49 2.05 14.49 -0.67
N ASP A 50 1.17 15.44 -0.48
CA ASP A 50 -0.09 15.29 0.28
C ASP A 50 0.05 14.82 1.74
N MET A 51 1.28 14.88 2.29
CA MET A 51 1.55 14.61 3.71
C MET A 51 1.93 15.89 4.45
N PRO A 52 1.75 15.93 5.80
CA PRO A 52 2.22 17.06 6.60
C PRO A 52 3.70 17.36 6.35
N ALA A 53 4.07 18.64 6.32
CA ALA A 53 5.45 19.09 6.06
C ALA A 53 6.51 18.49 7.01
N CYS A 54 6.09 17.94 8.15
CA CYS A 54 6.92 17.25 9.10
C CYS A 54 7.23 15.78 8.73
N ALA A 55 6.62 15.26 7.63
CA ALA A 55 6.82 13.92 7.11
C ALA A 55 7.79 13.95 5.91
N SER A 56 8.70 13.02 5.87
CA SER A 56 9.60 12.80 4.74
C SER A 56 9.92 11.33 4.58
N ALA A 57 10.26 10.90 3.37
CA ALA A 57 10.60 9.51 3.10
C ALA A 57 11.86 9.36 2.25
N ALA A 58 12.52 8.22 2.44
CA ALA A 58 13.57 7.72 1.56
C ALA A 58 13.10 6.38 0.97
N ILE A 59 13.05 6.29 -0.35
CA ILE A 59 12.62 5.08 -1.05
C ILE A 59 13.70 4.01 -0.92
N LEU A 60 13.33 2.83 -0.43
CA LEU A 60 14.20 1.65 -0.34
C LEU A 60 14.01 0.75 -1.56
N ARG A 61 12.77 0.58 -2.00
CA ARG A 61 12.40 -0.29 -3.12
C ARG A 61 11.06 0.12 -3.70
N GLY A 62 10.88 -0.14 -4.99
CA GLY A 62 9.63 0.13 -5.71
C GLY A 62 9.43 1.60 -6.05
N ASN A 63 8.22 1.95 -6.41
CA ASN A 63 7.84 3.34 -6.69
C ASN A 63 6.45 3.60 -6.11
N PRO A 64 6.34 4.37 -5.01
CA PRO A 64 5.07 4.59 -4.33
C PRO A 64 4.02 5.33 -5.17
N ARG A 65 4.41 5.96 -6.26
CA ARG A 65 3.44 6.64 -7.17
C ARG A 65 2.67 5.65 -8.05
N TRP A 66 3.25 4.47 -8.32
CA TRP A 66 2.71 3.57 -9.35
C TRP A 66 2.45 2.15 -8.86
N GLY A 67 2.91 1.79 -7.69
CA GLY A 67 2.75 0.44 -7.18
C GLY A 67 3.38 0.24 -5.82
N ALA A 68 3.51 -1.04 -5.46
CA ALA A 68 4.08 -1.44 -4.19
C ALA A 68 5.47 -0.82 -3.96
N ALA A 69 5.70 -0.36 -2.73
CA ALA A 69 6.96 0.27 -2.36
C ALA A 69 7.30 0.06 -0.89
N TRP A 70 8.60 0.08 -0.60
CA TRP A 70 9.14 0.13 0.75
C TRP A 70 9.93 1.42 0.92
N VAL A 71 9.65 2.12 2.02
CA VAL A 71 10.32 3.38 2.33
C VAL A 71 10.76 3.43 3.78
N LEU A 72 11.75 4.24 4.08
CA LEU A 72 11.93 4.75 5.44
C LEU A 72 11.13 6.03 5.56
N LEU A 73 10.13 6.02 6.44
CA LEU A 73 9.31 7.18 6.77
C LEU A 73 9.89 7.86 8.01
N LYS A 74 10.17 9.15 7.90
CA LYS A 74 10.60 10.00 9.01
C LYS A 74 9.50 11.01 9.35
N LEU A 75 9.04 10.96 10.60
CA LEU A 75 8.13 11.93 11.17
C LEU A 75 8.90 12.74 12.22
N ALA A 76 9.02 14.05 12.03
CA ALA A 76 9.75 14.92 12.95
C ALA A 76 9.09 14.94 14.34
N SER A 77 9.81 15.39 15.36
CA SER A 77 9.25 15.58 16.70
C SER A 77 8.06 16.56 16.67
N GLY A 78 6.96 16.21 17.32
CA GLY A 78 5.71 16.96 17.29
C GLY A 78 4.86 16.73 16.03
N CYS A 79 5.34 15.92 15.08
CA CYS A 79 4.59 15.61 13.87
C CYS A 79 3.28 14.90 14.19
N ARG A 80 2.21 15.35 13.54
CA ARG A 80 0.91 14.71 13.56
C ARG A 80 0.46 14.45 12.13
N VAL A 81 0.11 13.20 11.83
CA VAL A 81 -0.60 12.79 10.63
C VAL A 81 -2.07 12.66 11.04
N PRO A 82 -2.96 13.56 10.58
CA PRO A 82 -4.38 13.54 10.97
C PRO A 82 -5.08 12.24 10.58
N TRP A 83 -6.35 12.11 10.95
CA TRP A 83 -7.19 10.98 10.54
C TRP A 83 -7.23 10.86 9.02
N HIS A 84 -6.85 9.70 8.51
CA HIS A 84 -6.78 9.39 7.09
C HIS A 84 -6.90 7.89 6.86
N TRP A 85 -7.03 7.50 5.60
CA TRP A 85 -6.94 6.14 5.11
C TRP A 85 -6.15 6.10 3.79
N HIS A 86 -5.76 4.90 3.35
CA HIS A 86 -5.07 4.64 2.10
C HIS A 86 -5.81 3.59 1.29
N THR A 87 -5.72 3.64 -0.05
CA THR A 87 -6.20 2.57 -0.93
C THR A 87 -5.33 1.31 -0.78
N ALA A 88 -4.03 1.46 -0.56
CA ALA A 88 -3.10 0.37 -0.29
C ALA A 88 -3.26 -0.17 1.15
N ASN A 89 -2.92 -1.45 1.36
CA ASN A 89 -2.59 -1.93 2.70
C ASN A 89 -1.22 -1.38 3.10
N GLU A 90 -1.11 -0.92 4.32
CA GLU A 90 0.11 -0.35 4.86
C GLU A 90 0.67 -1.20 6.00
N THR A 91 1.97 -1.35 6.04
CA THR A 91 2.71 -1.99 7.13
C THR A 91 3.73 -1.03 7.71
N LEU A 92 3.72 -0.88 9.03
CA LEU A 92 4.67 -0.05 9.76
C LEU A 92 5.47 -0.88 10.75
N VAL A 93 6.79 -0.66 10.77
CA VAL A 93 7.69 -1.13 11.83
C VAL A 93 8.45 0.05 12.40
N VAL A 94 8.37 0.27 13.69
CA VAL A 94 9.07 1.36 14.37
C VAL A 94 10.55 0.99 14.55
N ILE A 95 11.43 1.72 13.89
CA ILE A 95 12.89 1.56 14.02
C ILE A 95 13.39 2.37 15.23
N SER A 96 12.94 3.64 15.33
CA SER A 96 13.34 4.51 16.44
C SER A 96 12.29 5.60 16.67
N GLY A 97 12.38 6.26 17.83
CA GLY A 97 11.49 7.36 18.20
C GLY A 97 10.42 6.98 19.22
N ARG A 98 9.44 7.85 19.39
CA ARG A 98 8.31 7.65 20.30
C ARG A 98 7.09 8.39 19.79
N GLY A 99 5.96 7.72 19.80
CA GLY A 99 4.70 8.28 19.32
C GLY A 99 3.52 7.37 19.60
N THR A 100 2.47 7.55 18.83
CA THR A 100 1.26 6.71 18.87
C THR A 100 0.68 6.56 17.47
N VAL A 101 0.08 5.41 17.19
CA VAL A 101 -0.89 5.21 16.11
C VAL A 101 -2.24 4.88 16.73
N ALA A 102 -3.30 5.39 16.19
CA ALA A 102 -4.66 5.08 16.62
C ALA A 102 -5.52 4.71 15.42
N MET A 103 -6.21 3.59 15.52
CA MET A 103 -7.27 3.20 14.58
C MET A 103 -8.58 3.84 15.06
N LYS A 104 -9.52 4.11 14.14
CA LYS A 104 -10.78 4.79 14.49
C LYS A 104 -11.56 4.05 15.58
N ASP A 105 -11.56 2.73 15.51
CA ASP A 105 -12.36 1.86 16.37
C ASP A 105 -11.54 1.15 17.46
N GLY A 106 -10.30 1.60 17.71
CA GLY A 106 -9.39 0.99 18.66
C GLY A 106 -8.68 1.97 19.59
N PRO A 107 -8.06 1.46 20.66
CA PRO A 107 -7.24 2.29 21.52
C PRO A 107 -5.96 2.71 20.80
N PRO A 108 -5.39 3.88 21.13
CA PRO A 108 -4.08 4.26 20.64
C PRO A 108 -3.00 3.26 21.06
N LEU A 109 -2.19 2.82 20.11
CA LEU A 109 -1.06 1.93 20.34
C LEU A 109 0.24 2.75 20.37
N PRO A 110 1.18 2.42 21.29
CA PRO A 110 2.43 3.15 21.38
C PRO A 110 3.35 2.85 20.18
N PHE A 111 3.91 3.87 19.56
CA PHE A 111 5.06 3.75 18.68
C PHE A 111 6.33 3.75 19.53
N VAL A 112 6.87 2.57 19.75
CA VAL A 112 8.18 2.35 20.38
C VAL A 112 9.00 1.43 19.49
N PRO A 113 10.34 1.47 19.55
CA PRO A 113 11.19 0.60 18.73
C PRO A 113 10.75 -0.86 18.81
N GLY A 114 10.62 -1.51 17.65
CA GLY A 114 10.10 -2.87 17.50
C GLY A 114 8.58 -3.00 17.39
N ALA A 115 7.81 -1.93 17.65
CA ALA A 115 6.36 -1.98 17.44
C ALA A 115 6.03 -2.19 15.96
N TYR A 116 4.99 -2.98 15.71
CA TYR A 116 4.46 -3.32 14.40
C TYR A 116 3.00 -2.90 14.29
N ALA A 117 2.61 -2.36 13.16
CA ALA A 117 1.21 -2.10 12.83
C ALA A 117 0.93 -2.55 11.39
N SER A 118 -0.19 -3.24 11.22
CA SER A 118 -0.77 -3.53 9.91
C SER A 118 -2.05 -2.72 9.77
N LEU A 119 -2.11 -1.91 8.74
CA LEU A 119 -3.17 -0.94 8.48
C LEU A 119 -3.86 -1.38 7.18
N PRO A 120 -5.02 -2.05 7.26
CA PRO A 120 -5.73 -2.49 6.09
C PRO A 120 -6.19 -1.32 5.21
N SER A 121 -6.32 -1.57 3.91
CA SER A 121 -6.92 -0.66 2.95
C SER A 121 -8.21 -0.04 3.50
N HIS A 122 -8.42 1.26 3.27
CA HIS A 122 -9.58 2.06 3.72
C HIS A 122 -9.80 2.11 5.25
N HIS A 123 -8.88 1.59 6.05
CA HIS A 123 -9.03 1.63 7.50
C HIS A 123 -8.52 2.98 8.07
N MET A 124 -9.42 3.76 8.63
CA MET A 124 -9.10 5.09 9.14
C MET A 124 -8.17 5.02 10.36
N HIS A 125 -7.08 5.75 10.28
CA HIS A 125 -6.07 5.83 11.33
C HIS A 125 -5.43 7.22 11.40
N GLN A 126 -4.70 7.49 12.47
CA GLN A 126 -3.89 8.68 12.66
C GLN A 126 -2.58 8.32 13.36
N ALA A 127 -1.55 9.12 13.17
CA ALA A 127 -0.28 8.94 13.86
C ALA A 127 0.23 10.23 14.46
N SER A 128 1.02 10.12 15.52
CA SER A 128 1.75 11.27 16.07
C SER A 128 3.06 10.83 16.69
N CYS A 129 4.09 11.69 16.58
CA CYS A 129 5.42 11.45 17.13
C CYS A 129 5.76 12.54 18.16
N SER A 130 5.95 12.15 19.42
CA SER A 130 6.43 13.05 20.48
C SER A 130 7.97 13.23 20.45
N ARG A 131 8.68 12.30 19.82
CA ARG A 131 10.08 12.39 19.39
C ARG A 131 10.16 11.96 17.96
N THR A 132 11.14 12.46 17.20
CA THR A 132 11.32 12.03 15.81
C THR A 132 11.24 10.52 15.69
N CYS A 133 10.28 10.04 14.89
CA CYS A 133 10.11 8.62 14.57
C CYS A 133 10.79 8.30 13.24
N LEU A 134 11.48 7.18 13.19
CA LEU A 134 11.91 6.53 11.97
C LEU A 134 11.18 5.19 11.87
N LEU A 135 10.49 4.98 10.78
CA LEU A 135 9.64 3.84 10.54
C LEU A 135 10.06 3.16 9.24
N PHE A 136 10.08 1.84 9.20
CA PHE A 136 9.92 1.13 7.95
C PHE A 136 8.44 1.16 7.59
N ASN A 137 8.15 1.56 6.37
CA ASN A 137 6.80 1.60 5.83
C ASN A 137 6.77 0.82 4.53
N GLY A 138 5.85 -0.11 4.42
CA GLY A 138 5.58 -0.90 3.24
C GLY A 138 4.14 -0.69 2.78
N ALA A 139 3.95 -0.43 1.48
CA ALA A 139 2.64 -0.40 0.84
C ALA A 139 2.60 -1.44 -0.27
N ASP A 140 1.48 -2.15 -0.43
CA ASP A 140 1.31 -3.23 -1.42
C ASP A 140 0.79 -2.73 -2.78
N ALA A 141 0.40 -1.46 -2.87
CA ALA A 141 -0.04 -0.78 -4.08
C ALA A 141 0.48 0.67 -4.13
N ALA A 142 0.08 1.44 -5.13
CA ALA A 142 0.36 2.88 -5.18
C ALA A 142 -0.17 3.56 -3.92
N PHE A 143 0.65 4.46 -3.36
CA PHE A 143 0.35 5.10 -2.09
C PHE A 143 -0.36 6.43 -2.30
N ASP A 144 -1.52 6.57 -1.72
CA ASP A 144 -2.35 7.76 -1.65
C ASP A 144 -2.67 8.10 -0.19
N VAL A 145 -3.23 9.27 0.08
CA VAL A 145 -3.66 9.68 1.42
C VAL A 145 -4.99 10.40 1.33
N HIS A 146 -6.01 9.88 1.98
CA HIS A 146 -7.35 10.43 2.04
C HIS A 146 -7.63 10.92 3.46
N TYR A 147 -7.52 12.23 3.70
CA TYR A 147 -7.81 12.81 5.01
C TYR A 147 -9.31 12.87 5.26
N VAL A 148 -9.71 12.65 6.51
CA VAL A 148 -11.12 12.62 6.89
C VAL A 148 -11.39 13.46 8.15
N ASP A 149 -12.61 13.98 8.23
CA ASP A 149 -13.14 14.60 9.44
C ASP A 149 -13.67 13.57 10.45
N ALA A 150 -14.25 14.03 11.55
CA ALA A 150 -14.81 13.17 12.59
C ALA A 150 -15.98 12.29 12.11
N SER A 151 -16.70 12.70 11.06
CA SER A 151 -17.78 11.92 10.44
C SER A 151 -17.28 10.87 9.46
N GLY A 152 -16.01 10.96 9.02
CA GLY A 152 -15.41 10.12 7.99
C GLY A 152 -15.53 10.70 6.58
N LYS A 153 -15.99 11.95 6.44
CA LYS A 153 -16.03 12.66 5.16
C LYS A 153 -14.61 13.09 4.78
N GLU A 154 -14.25 12.92 3.51
CA GLU A 154 -12.97 13.39 3.00
C GLU A 154 -12.87 14.92 3.03
N ILE A 155 -11.71 15.38 3.45
CA ILE A 155 -11.34 16.79 3.59
C ILE A 155 -9.90 17.01 3.11
N SER A 156 -9.52 18.26 2.88
CA SER A 156 -8.14 18.57 2.54
C SER A 156 -7.17 18.36 3.70
N LEU A 157 -5.87 18.18 3.41
CA LEU A 157 -4.82 18.14 4.42
C LEU A 157 -4.85 19.38 5.31
N GLU A 158 -5.06 20.56 4.71
CA GLU A 158 -5.10 21.82 5.43
C GLU A 158 -6.23 21.86 6.46
N GLU A 159 -7.43 21.43 6.10
CA GLU A 159 -8.57 21.28 7.00
C GLU A 159 -8.31 20.26 8.12
N ALA A 160 -7.73 19.11 7.75
CA ALA A 160 -7.39 18.06 8.70
C ALA A 160 -6.35 18.51 9.75
N LEU A 161 -5.38 19.33 9.35
CA LEU A 161 -4.37 19.90 10.26
C LEU A 161 -4.95 20.94 11.22
N ARG A 162 -5.98 21.68 10.82
CA ARG A 162 -6.69 22.63 11.67
C ARG A 162 -7.59 21.95 12.71
N ALA A 163 -8.03 20.73 12.43
CA ALA A 163 -8.89 20.00 13.35
C ALA A 163 -8.16 19.76 14.69
N PRO A 164 -8.81 20.03 15.85
CA PRO A 164 -8.18 19.81 17.15
C PRO A 164 -7.83 18.33 17.32
N ALA A 165 -6.62 18.04 17.81
CA ALA A 165 -6.30 16.70 18.27
C ALA A 165 -7.33 16.33 19.36
N LYS A 166 -8.02 15.18 19.23
CA LYS A 166 -9.06 14.75 20.19
C LYS A 166 -8.57 14.99 21.61
N ALA A 167 -9.32 15.77 22.38
CA ALA A 167 -9.01 16.06 23.78
C ALA A 167 -8.82 14.72 24.51
N LYS A 168 -7.76 14.65 25.33
CA LYS A 168 -7.52 13.53 26.24
C LYS A 168 -8.81 13.25 27.01
N GLY A 169 -9.41 12.08 26.81
CA GLY A 169 -10.60 11.69 27.54
C GLY A 169 -10.37 11.94 29.02
N LYS A 170 -11.27 12.69 29.66
CA LYS A 170 -11.23 12.93 31.10
C LYS A 170 -11.15 11.56 31.79
N ARG A 171 -10.03 11.29 32.44
CA ARG A 171 -9.84 10.12 33.29
C ARG A 171 -10.89 10.23 34.40
N LYS A 172 -11.97 9.44 34.32
CA LYS A 172 -12.89 9.31 35.46
C LYS A 172 -12.05 8.78 36.63
N LYS A 173 -11.82 9.62 37.64
CA LYS A 173 -11.33 9.14 38.93
C LYS A 173 -12.42 8.22 39.51
N LYS A 174 -12.06 6.96 39.72
CA LYS A 174 -12.81 6.08 40.65
C LYS A 174 -12.37 6.39 42.05
#